data_680c8a82e8291c74049cd674c45d0589
#
_entry.id   680c8a82e8291c74049cd674c45d0589
#
_cell.length_a   1.000
_cell.length_b   1.000
_cell.length_c   1.000
_cell.angle_alpha   90.00
_cell.angle_beta   90.00
_cell.angle_gamma   90.00
#
_symmetry.space_group_name_H-M   'P 1'
#
loop_
_entity.id
_entity.type
_entity.pdbx_description
1 polymer ?
#
loop_
_entity_poly.entity_id
_entity_poly.type
_entity_poly.pdbx_seq_one_letter_code
_entity_poly.pdbx_strand_id
1 'polypeptide(L)'
;MCPELRRKRMVPTVTRIRAKSVEEFGELVRHQGEEYIYVLQGPVEIHTEFYDPVVLQTGESIYIDSTMGHAYTAPEGTDEAVVLGVCSSAEEDLMESLMELHNDDAPLARAASR
;
A
#
# COMPACT_ATOMS: atom_id res chain seq x y z
N MET A 1 1.74 -9.12 -12.46
CA MET A 1 0.83 -10.26 -12.41
C MET A 1 -0.25 -10.09 -13.46
N CYS A 2 -0.62 -11.15 -14.12
CA CYS A 2 -1.69 -11.16 -15.14
C CYS A 2 -1.57 -10.04 -16.18
N PRO A 3 -0.43 -9.91 -16.85
CA PRO A 3 -0.23 -8.80 -17.79
C PRO A 3 -1.11 -8.87 -19.03
N GLU A 4 -1.63 -10.04 -19.36
CA GLU A 4 -2.50 -10.19 -20.52
C GLU A 4 -3.95 -9.79 -20.27
N LEU A 5 -4.33 -9.54 -19.01
CA LEU A 5 -5.68 -9.08 -18.71
C LEU A 5 -5.82 -7.60 -19.01
N ARG A 6 -6.82 -7.27 -19.81
CA ARG A 6 -7.21 -5.89 -20.07
C ARG A 6 -8.22 -5.47 -19.00
N ARG A 7 -8.30 -4.20 -18.69
CA ARG A 7 -9.27 -3.65 -17.74
C ARG A 7 -9.18 -4.33 -16.38
N LYS A 8 -7.97 -4.45 -15.89
CA LYS A 8 -7.77 -4.96 -14.54
C LYS A 8 -8.51 -4.08 -13.54
N ARG A 9 -9.22 -4.71 -12.62
CA ARG A 9 -9.87 -4.01 -11.52
C ARG A 9 -9.06 -4.07 -10.24
N MET A 10 -8.01 -4.86 -10.24
CA MET A 10 -7.12 -4.99 -9.10
C MET A 10 -5.70 -4.72 -9.52
N VAL A 11 -4.98 -3.99 -8.68
CA VAL A 11 -3.57 -3.67 -8.90
C VAL A 11 -2.78 -4.25 -7.73
N PRO A 12 -2.18 -5.42 -7.91
CA PRO A 12 -1.30 -5.97 -6.87
C PRO A 12 0.08 -5.34 -6.96
N THR A 13 0.64 -4.98 -5.82
CA THR A 13 1.97 -4.39 -5.72
C THR A 13 2.70 -4.95 -4.52
N VAL A 14 4.03 -5.00 -4.61
CA VAL A 14 4.87 -5.27 -3.44
C VAL A 14 5.58 -3.95 -3.11
N THR A 15 5.40 -3.49 -1.90
CA THR A 15 5.89 -2.19 -1.46
C THR A 15 6.89 -2.36 -0.31
N ARG A 16 8.02 -1.68 -0.44
CA ARG A 16 8.99 -1.57 0.66
C ARG A 16 8.70 -0.29 1.41
N ILE A 17 8.58 -0.40 2.71
CA ILE A 17 8.22 0.72 3.56
C ILE A 17 9.38 1.02 4.48
N ARG A 18 9.97 2.21 4.32
CA ARG A 18 11.11 2.67 5.13
C ARG A 18 10.77 3.92 5.93
N ALA A 19 9.69 4.61 5.59
CA ALA A 19 9.27 5.81 6.31
C ALA A 19 9.00 5.49 7.78
N LYS A 20 9.50 6.32 8.67
CA LYS A 20 9.35 6.12 10.12
C LYS A 20 8.17 6.90 10.68
N SER A 21 7.64 7.84 9.92
CA SER A 21 6.52 8.67 10.34
C SER A 21 5.65 9.00 9.14
N VAL A 22 4.45 9.48 9.40
CA VAL A 22 3.56 9.91 8.32
C VAL A 22 4.19 11.06 7.54
N GLU A 23 4.93 11.94 8.21
CA GLU A 23 5.62 13.03 7.54
C GLU A 23 6.68 12.54 6.57
N GLU A 24 7.42 11.50 6.91
CA GLU A 24 8.39 10.88 6.00
C GLU A 24 7.71 10.17 4.84
N PHE A 25 6.57 9.54 5.11
CA PHE A 25 5.78 8.89 4.07
C PHE A 25 5.27 9.92 3.05
N GLY A 26 4.98 11.13 3.53
CA GLY A 26 4.50 12.25 2.75
C GLY A 26 3.21 12.76 3.31
N GLU A 27 2.11 12.24 2.84
CA GLU A 27 0.77 12.61 3.31
C GLU A 27 -0.08 11.35 3.33
N LEU A 28 -1.20 11.41 4.04
CA LEU A 28 -2.19 10.35 3.93
C LEU A 28 -2.72 10.35 2.49
N VAL A 29 -2.66 9.18 1.86
CA VAL A 29 -3.15 9.06 0.48
C VAL A 29 -4.60 8.61 0.47
N ARG A 30 -5.34 9.05 -0.54
CA ARG A 30 -6.74 8.68 -0.74
C ARG A 30 -6.95 8.34 -2.20
N HIS A 31 -7.74 7.31 -2.46
CA HIS A 31 -8.15 6.97 -3.81
C HIS A 31 -9.43 6.18 -3.77
N GLN A 32 -10.12 6.11 -4.90
CA GLN A 32 -11.35 5.34 -5.00
C GLN A 32 -11.04 3.86 -4.90
N GLY A 33 -11.93 3.12 -4.26
CA GLY A 33 -11.84 1.68 -4.18
C GLY A 33 -11.44 1.17 -2.80
N GLU A 34 -10.88 -0.01 -2.79
CA GLU A 34 -10.54 -0.73 -1.58
C GLU A 34 -9.11 -1.24 -1.69
N GLU A 35 -8.51 -1.52 -0.56
CA GLU A 35 -7.15 -2.03 -0.52
C GLU A 35 -7.03 -3.15 0.49
N TYR A 36 -6.42 -4.25 0.08
CA TYR A 36 -6.07 -5.36 0.96
C TYR A 36 -4.56 -5.39 1.10
N ILE A 37 -4.07 -5.49 2.33
CA ILE A 37 -2.64 -5.47 2.61
C ILE A 37 -2.27 -6.71 3.39
N TYR A 38 -1.28 -7.45 2.90
CA TYR A 38 -0.73 -8.62 3.56
C TYR A 38 0.74 -8.35 3.87
N VAL A 39 1.16 -8.57 5.11
CA VAL A 39 2.52 -8.24 5.53
C VAL A 39 3.45 -9.40 5.22
N LEU A 40 4.37 -9.17 4.29
CA LEU A 40 5.39 -10.14 3.93
C LEU A 40 6.56 -10.12 4.90
N GLN A 41 6.94 -8.92 5.33
CA GLN A 41 8.02 -8.71 6.30
C GLN A 41 7.65 -7.51 7.16
N GLY A 42 7.29 -7.75 8.39
CA GLY A 42 6.89 -6.72 9.34
C GLY A 42 7.90 -6.48 10.43
N PRO A 43 7.49 -5.75 11.45
CA PRO A 43 6.18 -5.13 11.58
C PRO A 43 6.00 -3.90 10.68
N VAL A 44 4.74 -3.59 10.38
CA VAL A 44 4.38 -2.38 9.67
C VAL A 44 3.27 -1.69 10.45
N GLU A 45 3.28 -0.37 10.50
CA GLU A 45 2.23 0.40 11.15
C GLU A 45 1.35 1.05 10.09
N ILE A 46 0.05 0.78 10.18
CA ILE A 46 -0.94 1.30 9.25
C ILE A 46 -1.64 2.48 9.91
N HIS A 47 -1.56 3.64 9.30
CA HIS A 47 -2.21 4.86 9.78
C HIS A 47 -3.42 5.14 8.91
N THR A 48 -4.57 5.37 9.53
CA THR A 48 -5.78 5.73 8.82
C THR A 48 -6.39 6.96 9.46
N GLU A 49 -7.19 7.67 8.66
CA GLU A 49 -7.72 9.00 9.02
C GLU A 49 -8.62 8.98 10.24
N PHE A 50 -9.43 7.93 10.39
CA PHE A 50 -10.49 7.90 11.40
C PHE A 50 -10.26 6.88 12.51
N TYR A 51 -9.17 6.14 12.47
CA TYR A 51 -8.90 5.08 13.45
C TYR A 51 -7.49 5.20 13.99
N ASP A 52 -7.26 4.62 15.15
CA ASP A 52 -5.92 4.57 15.72
C ASP A 52 -5.01 3.72 14.85
N PRO A 53 -3.71 4.02 14.83
CA PRO A 53 -2.75 3.20 14.08
C PRO A 53 -2.77 1.75 14.54
N VAL A 54 -2.58 0.85 13.59
CA VAL A 54 -2.55 -0.59 13.82
C VAL A 54 -1.19 -1.13 13.41
N VAL A 55 -0.55 -1.89 14.29
CA VAL A 55 0.72 -2.55 13.97
C VAL A 55 0.42 -3.98 13.55
N LEU A 56 0.87 -4.33 12.34
CA LEU A 56 0.70 -5.68 11.80
C LEU A 56 2.06 -6.39 11.74
N GLN A 57 2.07 -7.63 12.17
CA GLN A 57 3.25 -8.48 12.10
C GLN A 57 3.27 -9.27 10.79
N THR A 58 4.41 -9.88 10.50
CA THR A 58 4.53 -10.76 9.33
C THR A 58 3.41 -11.80 9.33
N GLY A 59 2.74 -11.95 8.19
CA GLY A 59 1.64 -12.90 8.04
C GLY A 59 0.26 -12.35 8.40
N GLU A 60 0.19 -11.16 8.96
CA GLU A 60 -1.09 -10.52 9.27
C GLU A 60 -1.54 -9.66 8.10
N SER A 61 -2.83 -9.33 8.05
CA SER A 61 -3.39 -8.56 6.95
C SER A 61 -4.48 -7.63 7.43
N ILE A 62 -4.81 -6.66 6.58
CA ILE A 62 -5.89 -5.71 6.85
C ILE A 62 -6.58 -5.34 5.53
N TYR A 63 -7.84 -5.00 5.63
CA TYR A 63 -8.67 -4.56 4.51
C TYR A 63 -9.16 -3.15 4.83
N ILE A 64 -8.92 -2.20 3.95
CA ILE A 64 -9.30 -0.82 4.20
C ILE A 64 -10.06 -0.22 3.02
N ASP A 65 -10.89 0.78 3.35
CA ASP A 65 -11.56 1.62 2.37
C ASP A 65 -10.56 2.70 1.96
N SER A 66 -10.15 2.69 0.71
CA SER A 66 -9.10 3.58 0.21
C SER A 66 -9.55 5.03 0.07
N THR A 67 -10.85 5.32 0.19
CA THR A 67 -11.32 6.70 0.23
C THR A 67 -10.97 7.38 1.55
N MET A 68 -10.68 6.60 2.58
CA MET A 68 -10.17 7.08 3.85
C MET A 68 -8.66 7.31 3.73
N GLY A 69 -8.16 8.44 4.19
CA GLY A 69 -6.73 8.73 4.15
C GLY A 69 -5.93 7.66 4.88
N HIS A 70 -4.85 7.19 4.27
CA HIS A 70 -4.04 6.12 4.85
C HIS A 70 -2.56 6.28 4.51
N ALA A 71 -1.71 5.71 5.35
CA ALA A 71 -0.26 5.73 5.18
C ALA A 71 0.34 4.52 5.89
N TYR A 72 1.54 4.16 5.48
CA TYR A 72 2.26 3.00 6.05
C TYR A 72 3.62 3.45 6.54
N THR A 73 4.00 3.00 7.73
CA THR A 73 5.31 3.32 8.27
C THR A 73 5.98 2.07 8.84
N ALA A 74 7.30 2.08 8.87
CA ALA A 74 8.08 1.05 9.55
C ALA A 74 8.32 1.54 10.99
N PRO A 75 7.86 0.80 12.00
CA PRO A 75 8.02 1.23 13.38
C PRO A 75 9.49 1.35 13.78
N GLU A 76 9.76 2.06 14.86
CA GLU A 76 11.11 2.18 15.39
C GLU A 76 11.68 0.79 15.64
N GLY A 77 12.94 0.59 15.23
CA GLY A 77 13.59 -0.70 15.33
C GLY A 77 13.44 -1.55 14.07
N THR A 78 12.61 -1.12 13.11
CA THR A 78 12.42 -1.82 11.84
C THR A 78 12.96 -0.95 10.71
N ASP A 79 14.01 -1.41 10.04
CA ASP A 79 14.60 -0.65 8.94
C ASP A 79 13.68 -0.60 7.73
N GLU A 80 13.05 -1.72 7.43
CA GLU A 80 12.21 -1.83 6.26
C GLU A 80 11.12 -2.88 6.51
N ALA A 81 9.89 -2.54 6.17
CA ALA A 81 8.79 -3.49 6.12
C ALA A 81 8.43 -3.74 4.66
N VAL A 82 7.89 -4.92 4.36
CA VAL A 82 7.49 -5.28 3.00
C VAL A 82 6.06 -5.79 3.04
N VAL A 83 5.20 -5.21 2.22
CA VAL A 83 3.80 -5.61 2.15
C VAL A 83 3.40 -5.93 0.73
N LEU A 84 2.47 -6.87 0.60
CA LEU A 84 1.76 -7.11 -0.65
C LEU A 84 0.45 -6.34 -0.54
N GLY A 85 0.24 -5.37 -1.42
CA GLY A 85 -0.98 -4.60 -1.46
C GLY A 85 -1.77 -4.95 -2.70
N VAL A 86 -3.09 -5.03 -2.56
CA VAL A 86 -3.99 -5.21 -3.71
C VAL A 86 -5.02 -4.11 -3.64
N CYS A 87 -4.92 -3.17 -4.58
CA CYS A 87 -5.88 -2.07 -4.69
C CYS A 87 -6.90 -2.39 -5.77
N SER A 88 -8.16 -2.05 -5.52
CA SER A 88 -9.20 -2.21 -6.52
C SER A 88 -9.69 -0.85 -6.99
N SER A 89 -9.99 -0.75 -8.28
CA SER A 89 -10.59 0.44 -8.86
C SER A 89 -11.32 0.07 -10.13
N ALA A 90 -12.40 0.79 -10.41
CA ALA A 90 -13.14 0.62 -11.65
C ALA A 90 -12.63 1.55 -12.76
N GLU A 91 -11.70 2.45 -12.44
CA GLU A 91 -11.21 3.47 -13.37
C GLU A 91 -9.75 3.22 -13.76
N GLU A 92 -9.48 3.10 -15.04
CA GLU A 92 -8.14 2.85 -15.55
C GLU A 92 -7.14 3.96 -15.19
N ASP A 93 -7.55 5.21 -15.35
CA ASP A 93 -6.71 6.36 -15.02
C ASP A 93 -6.31 6.36 -13.56
N LEU A 94 -7.23 5.96 -12.69
CA LEU A 94 -6.96 5.87 -11.27
C LEU A 94 -5.95 4.78 -10.95
N MET A 95 -5.99 3.68 -11.68
CA MET A 95 -5.00 2.61 -11.50
C MET A 95 -3.60 3.08 -11.81
N GLU A 96 -3.43 3.87 -12.88
CA GLU A 96 -2.13 4.45 -13.19
C GLU A 96 -1.66 5.39 -12.09
N SER A 97 -2.54 6.23 -11.58
CA SER A 97 -2.21 7.14 -10.49
C SER A 97 -1.78 6.40 -9.23
N LEU A 98 -2.46 5.29 -8.91
CA LEU A 98 -2.12 4.46 -7.76
C LEU A 98 -0.73 3.86 -7.91
N MET A 99 -0.39 3.40 -9.10
CA MET A 99 0.93 2.83 -9.34
C MET A 99 2.03 3.87 -9.20
N GLU A 100 1.80 5.09 -9.64
CA GLU A 100 2.76 6.19 -9.48
C GLU A 100 2.98 6.52 -8.01
N LEU A 101 1.92 6.58 -7.21
CA LEU A 101 2.03 6.86 -5.79
C LEU A 101 2.87 5.80 -5.08
N HIS A 102 2.66 4.54 -5.40
CA HIS A 102 3.41 3.45 -4.78
C HIS A 102 4.85 3.38 -5.27
N ASN A 103 5.10 3.76 -6.52
CA ASN A 103 6.45 3.78 -7.08
C ASN A 103 7.36 4.80 -6.40
N ASP A 104 6.82 5.94 -6.01
CA ASP A 104 7.60 6.96 -5.31
C ASP A 104 8.16 6.43 -3.99
N ASP A 105 7.43 5.55 -3.36
CA ASP A 105 7.75 5.04 -2.03
C ASP A 105 8.51 3.72 -2.09
N ALA A 106 8.32 2.92 -3.14
CA ALA A 106 8.87 1.58 -3.21
C ALA A 106 9.10 1.14 -4.65
N PRO A 107 10.34 1.22 -5.14
CA PRO A 107 10.65 0.81 -6.50
C PRO A 107 10.21 -0.60 -6.87
N LEU A 108 10.13 -1.52 -5.91
CA LEU A 108 9.71 -2.89 -6.18
C LEU A 108 8.24 -3.00 -6.57
N ALA A 109 7.43 -2.01 -6.26
CA ALA A 109 6.02 -2.04 -6.63
C ALA A 109 5.84 -2.21 -8.13
N ARG A 110 6.70 -1.58 -8.92
CA ARG A 110 6.64 -1.68 -10.37
C ARG A 110 6.85 -3.10 -10.86
N ALA A 111 7.82 -3.82 -10.28
CA ALA A 111 8.10 -5.18 -10.70
C ALA A 111 6.96 -6.13 -10.36
N ALA A 112 6.33 -5.94 -9.22
CA ALA A 112 5.25 -6.80 -8.76
C ALA A 112 3.96 -6.61 -9.56
N SER A 113 3.75 -5.44 -10.15
CA SER A 113 2.52 -5.13 -10.87
C SER A 113 2.49 -5.62 -12.32
N ARG A 114 3.54 -6.26 -12.78
CA ARG A 114 3.59 -6.81 -14.14
C ARG A 114 2.95 -8.17 -14.26
#